data_c3f78b67eb7148bfc7f6bd7826b1cadb
#
_entry.id   c3f78b67eb7148bfc7f6bd7826b1cadb
#
_cell.length_a   1.000
_cell.length_b   1.000
_cell.length_c   1.000
_cell.angle_alpha   90.00
_cell.angle_beta   90.00
_cell.angle_gamma   90.00
#
_symmetry.space_group_name_H-M   'P 1'
#
loop_
_entity.id
_entity.type
_entity.pdbx_description
1 polymer ?
#
loop_
_entity_poly.entity_id
_entity_poly.type
_entity_poly.pdbx_seq_one_letter_code
_entity_poly.pdbx_strand_id
1 'polypeptide(L)'
;FRRWYGNNHRVVKWTTGARDEYASHGGLHNSVFWGKTGVTCSKITSSTNAFRIKENNQEYSSLAPTIFPINTDDNLYRVLGVLNCKAVQQLLWVINPSLTINVGDILALPNFSDAQLDESLISRLIEISKADWNNYEISYAFTYIQLFSLRSNDSALKDHYRSLRTIWRNTTLEMQRLEEKNNRIFIE
;
A
#
# COMPACT_ATOMS: atom_id res chain seq x y z
N PHE A 1 -3.70 -1.42 9.67
CA PHE A 1 -3.99 -0.34 8.74
C PHE A 1 -2.69 0.21 8.14
N ARG A 2 -2.49 0.05 6.83
CA ARG A 2 -1.32 0.60 6.12
C ARG A 2 -1.74 1.14 4.76
N ARG A 3 -1.44 2.40 4.49
CA ARG A 3 -1.53 3.05 3.18
C ARG A 3 -0.20 2.92 2.44
N TRP A 4 -0.22 3.11 1.16
CA TRP A 4 0.89 3.26 0.23
C TRP A 4 1.67 1.97 -0.02
N TYR A 5 2.13 1.26 1.03
CA TYR A 5 2.88 0.00 0.92
C TYR A 5 2.72 -0.88 2.15
N GLY A 6 2.93 -2.19 2.00
CA GLY A 6 3.02 -3.18 3.09
C GLY A 6 1.77 -4.04 3.27
N ASN A 7 1.66 -4.69 4.43
CA ASN A 7 0.62 -5.68 4.75
C ASN A 7 0.66 -6.94 3.87
N ASN A 8 1.84 -7.29 3.36
CA ASN A 8 2.15 -8.43 2.49
C ASN A 8 3.00 -9.48 3.22
N HIS A 9 2.61 -9.83 4.45
CA HIS A 9 3.35 -10.71 5.35
C HIS A 9 3.11 -12.21 5.10
N ARG A 10 2.19 -12.57 4.21
CA ARG A 10 1.90 -13.98 3.88
C ARG A 10 2.62 -14.38 2.61
N VAL A 11 3.11 -15.61 2.59
CA VAL A 11 3.69 -16.24 1.42
C VAL A 11 2.79 -17.37 0.94
N VAL A 12 2.76 -17.58 -0.36
CA VAL A 12 2.01 -18.66 -1.00
C VAL A 12 2.96 -19.52 -1.81
N LYS A 13 2.78 -20.84 -1.76
CA LYS A 13 3.50 -21.76 -2.61
C LYS A 13 3.00 -21.60 -4.04
N TRP A 14 3.88 -21.21 -4.98
CA TRP A 14 3.50 -20.82 -6.34
C TRP A 14 4.08 -21.72 -7.43
N THR A 15 4.32 -23.02 -7.12
CA THR A 15 4.72 -24.04 -8.10
C THR A 15 3.52 -24.45 -8.97
N THR A 16 3.78 -25.03 -10.15
CA THR A 16 2.70 -25.51 -11.04
C THR A 16 1.76 -26.46 -10.31
N GLY A 17 2.27 -27.49 -9.63
CA GLY A 17 1.43 -28.42 -8.88
C GLY A 17 0.59 -27.77 -7.77
N ALA A 18 1.13 -26.75 -7.08
CA ALA A 18 0.35 -26.02 -6.09
C ALA A 18 -0.77 -25.19 -6.75
N ARG A 19 -0.51 -24.57 -7.90
CA ARG A 19 -1.55 -23.86 -8.65
C ARG A 19 -2.65 -24.79 -9.17
N ASP A 20 -2.29 -25.99 -9.64
CA ASP A 20 -3.25 -27.00 -10.07
C ASP A 20 -4.15 -27.43 -8.91
N GLU A 21 -3.58 -27.61 -7.72
CA GLU A 21 -4.32 -27.90 -6.50
C GLU A 21 -5.27 -26.75 -6.14
N TYR A 22 -4.80 -25.50 -6.16
CA TYR A 22 -5.66 -24.33 -5.91
C TYR A 22 -6.79 -24.21 -6.92
N ALA A 23 -6.50 -24.48 -8.20
CA ALA A 23 -7.51 -24.47 -9.25
C ALA A 23 -8.61 -25.51 -9.00
N SER A 24 -8.27 -26.70 -8.56
CA SER A 24 -9.23 -27.77 -8.26
C SER A 24 -10.21 -27.41 -7.14
N HIS A 25 -9.81 -26.51 -6.23
CA HIS A 25 -10.63 -25.98 -5.14
C HIS A 25 -11.27 -24.62 -5.44
N GLY A 26 -11.16 -24.10 -6.67
CA GLY A 26 -11.70 -22.81 -7.07
C GLY A 26 -10.96 -21.61 -6.45
N GLY A 27 -9.73 -21.81 -5.94
CA GLY A 27 -8.96 -20.79 -5.23
C GLY A 27 -8.10 -19.89 -6.09
N LEU A 28 -8.02 -20.13 -7.41
CA LEU A 28 -7.25 -19.28 -8.33
C LEU A 28 -8.09 -18.21 -8.99
N HIS A 29 -7.51 -17.03 -9.05
CA HIS A 29 -8.02 -15.91 -9.84
C HIS A 29 -7.43 -15.89 -11.25
N ASN A 30 -7.96 -15.01 -12.11
CA ASN A 30 -7.60 -14.94 -13.53
C ASN A 30 -6.08 -14.74 -13.71
N SER A 31 -5.46 -15.68 -14.42
CA SER A 31 -4.00 -15.71 -14.67
C SER A 31 -3.48 -14.51 -15.48
N VAL A 32 -4.35 -13.82 -16.22
CA VAL A 32 -3.98 -12.60 -16.97
C VAL A 32 -3.40 -11.52 -16.05
N PHE A 33 -3.74 -11.54 -14.76
CA PHE A 33 -3.28 -10.55 -13.77
C PHE A 33 -2.15 -11.05 -12.86
N TRP A 34 -1.71 -12.30 -13.01
CA TRP A 34 -0.59 -12.82 -12.22
C TRP A 34 0.70 -12.09 -12.55
N GLY A 35 1.49 -11.83 -11.53
CA GLY A 35 2.77 -11.14 -11.69
C GLY A 35 2.65 -9.69 -12.16
N LYS A 36 1.47 -9.08 -12.13
CA LYS A 36 1.30 -7.66 -12.50
C LYS A 36 1.27 -6.75 -11.29
N THR A 37 1.84 -5.56 -11.44
CA THR A 37 1.72 -4.48 -10.48
C THR A 37 0.30 -3.93 -10.48
N GLY A 38 -0.22 -3.53 -9.32
CA GLY A 38 -1.57 -2.99 -9.17
C GLY A 38 -1.74 -2.21 -7.88
N VAL A 39 -2.93 -1.67 -7.67
CA VAL A 39 -3.34 -1.02 -6.43
C VAL A 39 -4.31 -1.93 -5.69
N THR A 40 -3.98 -2.30 -4.47
CA THR A 40 -4.76 -3.25 -3.65
C THR A 40 -5.21 -2.63 -2.33
N CYS A 41 -6.24 -3.20 -1.73
CA CYS A 41 -6.67 -2.87 -0.37
C CYS A 41 -7.06 -4.14 0.39
N SER A 42 -7.30 -4.02 1.69
CA SER A 42 -7.94 -5.10 2.45
C SER A 42 -9.45 -4.99 2.27
N LYS A 43 -10.11 -6.07 1.88
CA LYS A 43 -11.56 -6.11 1.67
C LYS A 43 -12.33 -5.78 2.94
N ILE A 44 -11.83 -6.22 4.09
CA ILE A 44 -12.48 -6.05 5.39
C ILE A 44 -11.59 -5.18 6.27
N THR A 45 -12.16 -4.12 6.83
CA THR A 45 -11.46 -3.24 7.78
C THR A 45 -12.45 -2.65 8.78
N SER A 46 -12.03 -2.51 10.02
CA SER A 46 -12.75 -1.78 11.07
C SER A 46 -12.35 -0.30 11.15
N SER A 47 -11.53 0.16 10.20
CA SER A 47 -11.01 1.53 10.12
C SER A 47 -11.26 2.08 8.71
N THR A 48 -10.64 3.20 8.37
CA THR A 48 -10.68 3.75 7.00
C THR A 48 -10.04 2.79 6.00
N ASN A 49 -10.52 2.79 4.77
CA ASN A 49 -9.88 2.02 3.70
C ASN A 49 -8.44 2.47 3.48
N ALA A 50 -7.57 1.53 3.15
CA ALA A 50 -6.15 1.79 2.96
C ALA A 50 -5.69 1.11 1.68
N PHE A 51 -5.36 1.92 0.69
CA PHE A 51 -4.87 1.45 -0.59
C PHE A 51 -3.35 1.49 -0.62
N ARG A 52 -2.75 0.50 -1.27
CA ARG A 52 -1.30 0.31 -1.34
C ARG A 52 -0.90 -0.28 -2.67
N ILE A 53 0.32 -0.01 -3.07
CA ILE A 53 0.89 -0.65 -4.26
C ILE A 53 1.12 -2.14 -3.99
N LYS A 54 0.70 -2.98 -4.92
CA LYS A 54 1.02 -4.39 -5.04
C LYS A 54 2.11 -4.55 -6.10
N GLU A 55 3.24 -5.11 -5.72
CA GLU A 55 4.36 -5.35 -6.64
C GLU A 55 4.11 -6.61 -7.50
N ASN A 56 4.87 -6.77 -8.56
CA ASN A 56 4.74 -7.88 -9.51
C ASN A 56 5.08 -9.26 -8.92
N ASN A 57 5.87 -9.30 -7.84
CA ASN A 57 6.21 -10.52 -7.10
C ASN A 57 5.15 -10.92 -6.05
N GLN A 58 4.01 -10.26 -6.04
CA GLN A 58 2.90 -10.52 -5.12
C GLN A 58 1.68 -10.97 -5.92
N GLU A 59 0.87 -11.84 -5.31
CA GLU A 59 -0.39 -12.26 -5.89
C GLU A 59 -1.58 -11.57 -5.19
N TYR A 60 -2.74 -11.63 -5.81
CA TYR A 60 -3.97 -11.01 -5.33
C TYR A 60 -5.01 -12.07 -4.93
N SER A 61 -5.98 -11.67 -4.13
CA SER A 61 -7.04 -12.57 -3.66
C SER A 61 -8.38 -11.85 -3.53
N SER A 62 -9.45 -12.61 -3.33
CA SER A 62 -10.78 -12.06 -3.07
C SER A 62 -10.85 -11.20 -1.79
N LEU A 63 -9.94 -11.41 -0.84
CA LEU A 63 -9.81 -10.60 0.38
C LEU A 63 -8.87 -9.41 0.23
N ALA A 64 -8.19 -9.33 -0.91
CA ALA A 64 -7.32 -8.22 -1.31
C ALA A 64 -7.66 -7.81 -2.75
N PRO A 65 -8.84 -7.21 -2.98
CA PRO A 65 -9.23 -6.76 -4.31
C PRO A 65 -8.17 -5.80 -4.84
N THR A 66 -7.86 -5.96 -6.13
CA THR A 66 -6.75 -5.26 -6.76
C THR A 66 -7.20 -4.65 -8.08
N ILE A 67 -6.82 -3.40 -8.28
CA ILE A 67 -7.00 -2.65 -9.54
C ILE A 67 -5.73 -2.83 -10.36
N PHE A 68 -5.87 -3.27 -11.59
CA PHE A 68 -4.77 -3.45 -12.52
C PHE A 68 -4.88 -2.46 -13.68
N PRO A 69 -3.76 -1.98 -14.23
CA PRO A 69 -3.79 -1.19 -15.44
C PRO A 69 -4.28 -2.05 -16.62
N ILE A 70 -5.07 -1.45 -17.50
CA ILE A 70 -5.48 -2.06 -18.75
C ILE A 70 -4.43 -1.79 -19.83
N ASN A 71 -3.97 -0.52 -19.88
CA ASN A 71 -2.96 -0.06 -20.83
C ASN A 71 -1.65 0.26 -20.11
N THR A 72 -0.56 0.32 -20.86
CA THR A 72 0.77 0.71 -20.35
C THR A 72 0.80 2.14 -19.81
N ASP A 73 -0.06 3.00 -20.31
CA ASP A 73 -0.14 4.42 -19.97
C ASP A 73 -1.04 4.69 -18.74
N ASP A 74 -1.72 3.66 -18.22
CA ASP A 74 -2.57 3.80 -17.05
C ASP A 74 -1.72 4.08 -15.80
N ASN A 75 -1.95 5.23 -15.19
CA ASN A 75 -1.14 5.73 -14.08
C ASN A 75 -1.62 5.19 -12.73
N LEU A 76 -0.99 4.12 -12.25
CA LEU A 76 -1.28 3.53 -10.93
C LEU A 76 -1.00 4.48 -9.76
N TYR A 77 -0.05 5.40 -9.88
CA TYR A 77 0.23 6.38 -8.83
C TYR A 77 -0.94 7.36 -8.68
N ARG A 78 -1.55 7.76 -9.79
CA ARG A 78 -2.77 8.57 -9.77
C ARG A 78 -3.90 7.84 -9.05
N VAL A 79 -4.17 6.60 -9.44
CA VAL A 79 -5.20 5.77 -8.79
C VAL A 79 -4.93 5.65 -7.30
N LEU A 80 -3.69 5.40 -6.91
CA LEU A 80 -3.30 5.25 -5.51
C LEU A 80 -3.46 6.58 -4.73
N GLY A 81 -3.08 7.70 -5.32
CA GLY A 81 -3.23 9.04 -4.72
C GLY A 81 -4.69 9.40 -4.48
N VAL A 82 -5.53 9.23 -5.51
CA VAL A 82 -6.99 9.44 -5.43
C VAL A 82 -7.61 8.59 -4.32
N LEU A 83 -7.38 7.29 -4.35
CA LEU A 83 -8.01 6.35 -3.42
C LEU A 83 -7.58 6.55 -1.95
N ASN A 84 -6.41 7.12 -1.70
CA ASN A 84 -5.94 7.42 -0.35
C ASN A 84 -6.27 8.85 0.11
N CYS A 85 -6.83 9.73 -0.72
CA CYS A 85 -7.20 11.07 -0.29
C CYS A 85 -8.43 11.05 0.65
N LYS A 86 -8.52 12.03 1.53
CA LYS A 86 -9.62 12.11 2.52
C LYS A 86 -10.99 12.25 1.88
N ALA A 87 -11.11 12.99 0.79
CA ALA A 87 -12.39 13.17 0.08
C ALA A 87 -12.95 11.84 -0.41
N VAL A 88 -12.12 11.03 -1.08
CA VAL A 88 -12.53 9.70 -1.56
C VAL A 88 -12.85 8.74 -0.41
N GLN A 89 -12.13 8.82 0.71
CA GLN A 89 -12.44 8.02 1.90
C GLN A 89 -13.84 8.35 2.45
N GLN A 90 -14.24 9.62 2.45
CA GLN A 90 -15.59 10.03 2.86
C GLN A 90 -16.65 9.57 1.85
N LEU A 91 -16.38 9.68 0.55
CA LEU A 91 -17.28 9.20 -0.50
C LEU A 91 -17.49 7.69 -0.39
N LEU A 92 -16.42 6.91 -0.23
CA LEU A 92 -16.53 5.46 -0.02
C LEU A 92 -17.38 5.10 1.20
N TRP A 93 -17.26 5.88 2.28
CA TRP A 93 -18.07 5.64 3.47
C TRP A 93 -19.56 5.95 3.25
N VAL A 94 -19.86 6.95 2.43
CA VAL A 94 -21.27 7.28 2.05
C VAL A 94 -21.82 6.22 1.09
N ILE A 95 -21.03 5.74 0.13
CA ILE A 95 -21.43 4.70 -0.84
C ILE A 95 -21.69 3.37 -0.12
N ASN A 96 -20.79 2.98 0.76
CA ASN A 96 -20.87 1.72 1.50
C ASN A 96 -20.37 1.90 2.94
N PRO A 97 -21.28 2.11 3.92
CA PRO A 97 -20.92 2.29 5.33
C PRO A 97 -20.57 0.98 6.05
N SER A 98 -20.45 -0.13 5.34
CA SER A 98 -20.10 -1.42 5.95
C SER A 98 -18.60 -1.57 6.17
N LEU A 99 -18.21 -2.63 6.90
CA LEU A 99 -16.80 -2.97 7.14
C LEU A 99 -16.09 -3.54 5.90
N THR A 100 -16.83 -3.77 4.81
CA THR A 100 -16.28 -4.36 3.59
C THR A 100 -16.28 -3.35 2.46
N ILE A 101 -15.20 -3.38 1.66
CA ILE A 101 -15.14 -2.66 0.38
C ILE A 101 -15.26 -3.66 -0.76
N ASN A 102 -16.11 -3.36 -1.75
CA ASN A 102 -16.30 -4.16 -2.95
C ASN A 102 -15.81 -3.41 -4.19
N VAL A 103 -15.57 -4.12 -5.26
CA VAL A 103 -15.16 -3.51 -6.53
C VAL A 103 -16.22 -2.51 -7.02
N GLY A 104 -17.52 -2.81 -6.85
CA GLY A 104 -18.61 -1.91 -7.20
C GLY A 104 -18.57 -0.57 -6.48
N ASP A 105 -18.12 -0.54 -5.22
CA ASP A 105 -18.00 0.70 -4.43
C ASP A 105 -16.91 1.62 -5.02
N ILE A 106 -15.81 1.02 -5.48
CA ILE A 106 -14.72 1.76 -6.14
C ILE A 106 -15.16 2.28 -7.51
N LEU A 107 -15.91 1.47 -8.27
CA LEU A 107 -16.44 1.86 -9.60
C LEU A 107 -17.51 2.96 -9.50
N ALA A 108 -18.17 3.11 -8.36
CA ALA A 108 -19.16 4.17 -8.11
C ALA A 108 -18.52 5.53 -7.77
N LEU A 109 -17.19 5.59 -7.60
CA LEU A 109 -16.50 6.84 -7.35
C LEU A 109 -16.53 7.74 -8.60
N PRO A 110 -16.61 9.07 -8.43
CA PRO A 110 -16.52 10.00 -9.55
C PRO A 110 -15.15 9.90 -10.24
N ASN A 111 -15.10 10.31 -11.48
CA ASN A 111 -13.86 10.40 -12.21
C ASN A 111 -13.06 11.63 -11.77
N PHE A 112 -11.81 11.43 -11.39
CA PHE A 112 -10.87 12.47 -10.97
C PHE A 112 -9.82 12.75 -12.07
N SER A 113 -10.22 12.71 -13.36
CA SER A 113 -9.30 12.84 -14.50
C SER A 113 -8.53 14.16 -14.54
N ASP A 114 -9.10 15.23 -14.01
CA ASP A 114 -8.56 16.58 -14.18
C ASP A 114 -7.54 17.00 -13.11
N ALA A 115 -7.40 16.22 -12.03
CA ALA A 115 -6.43 16.52 -10.99
C ALA A 115 -4.98 16.37 -11.52
N GLN A 116 -4.19 17.42 -11.40
CA GLN A 116 -2.76 17.41 -11.74
C GLN A 116 -1.97 16.73 -10.61
N LEU A 117 -1.71 15.45 -10.76
CA LEU A 117 -0.94 14.70 -9.78
C LEU A 117 0.56 14.87 -10.00
N ASP A 118 1.26 15.15 -8.92
CA ASP A 118 2.71 15.05 -8.84
C ASP A 118 3.10 13.59 -8.51
N GLU A 119 3.51 12.83 -9.52
CA GLU A 119 3.89 11.41 -9.33
C GLU A 119 5.06 11.24 -8.36
N SER A 120 5.96 12.22 -8.29
CA SER A 120 7.09 12.17 -7.36
C SER A 120 6.62 12.18 -5.91
N LEU A 121 5.51 12.85 -5.61
CA LEU A 121 4.87 12.85 -4.30
C LEU A 121 4.40 11.45 -3.92
N ILE A 122 3.72 10.75 -4.83
CA ILE A 122 3.20 9.40 -4.56
C ILE A 122 4.34 8.40 -4.46
N SER A 123 5.33 8.49 -5.35
CA SER A 123 6.55 7.66 -5.27
C SER A 123 7.21 7.81 -3.88
N ARG A 124 7.35 9.03 -3.41
CA ARG A 124 7.95 9.30 -2.09
C ARG A 124 7.12 8.73 -0.93
N LEU A 125 5.79 8.81 -0.99
CA LEU A 125 4.89 8.19 0.00
C LEU A 125 5.04 6.66 0.03
N ILE A 126 5.17 6.03 -1.15
CA ILE A 126 5.43 4.60 -1.27
C ILE A 126 6.80 4.24 -0.67
N GLU A 127 7.85 4.98 -1.01
CA GLU A 127 9.21 4.75 -0.49
C GLU A 127 9.28 4.80 1.04
N ILE A 128 8.71 5.85 1.64
CA ILE A 128 8.66 5.98 3.10
C ILE A 128 7.91 4.81 3.72
N SER A 129 6.75 4.45 3.17
CA SER A 129 5.95 3.35 3.69
C SER A 129 6.63 1.99 3.51
N LYS A 130 7.37 1.80 2.41
CA LYS A 130 8.15 0.60 2.13
C LYS A 130 9.35 0.48 3.08
N ALA A 131 10.06 1.58 3.32
CA ALA A 131 11.16 1.62 4.27
C ALA A 131 10.68 1.31 5.70
N ASP A 132 9.54 1.89 6.12
CA ASP A 132 8.94 1.58 7.42
C ASP A 132 8.50 0.11 7.51
N TRP A 133 7.82 -0.41 6.48
CA TRP A 133 7.40 -1.82 6.44
C TRP A 133 8.56 -2.80 6.56
N ASN A 134 9.67 -2.51 5.90
CA ASN A 134 10.84 -3.40 5.89
C ASN A 134 11.61 -3.41 7.23
N ASN A 135 11.24 -2.57 8.18
CA ASN A 135 11.75 -2.64 9.56
C ASN A 135 11.01 -3.66 10.43
N TYR A 136 9.93 -4.28 9.94
CA TYR A 136 9.18 -5.30 10.67
C TYR A 136 9.61 -6.70 10.25
N GLU A 137 9.80 -7.58 11.21
CA GLU A 137 10.21 -8.99 10.99
C GLU A 137 9.27 -9.80 10.10
N ILE A 138 8.03 -9.35 9.95
CA ILE A 138 7.03 -9.95 9.05
C ILE A 138 7.19 -9.53 7.59
N SER A 139 8.09 -8.60 7.28
CA SER A 139 8.42 -8.24 5.90
C SER A 139 9.42 -9.24 5.32
N TYR A 140 9.19 -9.68 4.08
CA TYR A 140 10.15 -10.54 3.37
C TYR A 140 11.51 -9.85 3.11
N ALA A 141 11.53 -8.52 3.15
CA ALA A 141 12.75 -7.71 2.96
C ALA A 141 13.38 -7.27 4.29
N PHE A 142 12.89 -7.78 5.43
CA PHE A 142 13.50 -7.52 6.73
C PHE A 142 14.90 -8.14 6.78
N THR A 143 15.87 -7.38 7.23
CA THR A 143 17.26 -7.83 7.38
C THR A 143 17.74 -7.81 8.82
N TYR A 144 17.42 -6.73 9.56
CA TYR A 144 17.79 -6.56 10.97
C TYR A 144 16.96 -5.46 11.62
N ILE A 145 16.93 -5.47 12.94
CA ILE A 145 16.27 -4.42 13.73
C ILE A 145 17.02 -3.09 13.54
N GLN A 146 16.31 -2.05 13.17
CA GLN A 146 16.87 -0.74 12.83
C GLN A 146 17.75 -0.13 13.94
N LEU A 147 17.50 -0.49 15.21
CA LEU A 147 18.34 -0.06 16.33
C LEU A 147 19.81 -0.49 16.20
N PHE A 148 20.05 -1.62 15.52
CA PHE A 148 21.42 -2.13 15.31
C PHE A 148 22.08 -1.59 14.06
N SER A 149 21.35 -0.99 13.13
CA SER A 149 21.92 -0.41 11.91
C SER A 149 22.80 0.80 12.15
N LEU A 150 22.56 1.53 13.24
CA LEU A 150 23.29 2.72 13.64
C LEU A 150 24.49 2.43 14.57
N ARG A 151 24.79 1.13 14.78
CA ARG A 151 25.84 0.74 15.73
C ARG A 151 27.22 1.17 15.22
N SER A 152 27.79 2.19 15.88
CA SER A 152 29.22 2.44 15.87
C SER A 152 29.86 1.76 17.10
N ASN A 153 31.12 1.33 17.01
CA ASN A 153 31.78 0.58 18.08
C ASN A 153 31.90 1.34 19.40
N ASP A 154 31.77 2.67 19.38
CA ASP A 154 32.03 3.55 20.52
C ASP A 154 30.78 4.28 21.06
N SER A 155 29.58 4.07 20.52
CA SER A 155 28.39 4.79 20.96
C SER A 155 27.47 3.95 21.82
N ALA A 156 26.91 4.56 22.89
CA ALA A 156 25.98 3.89 23.77
C ALA A 156 24.63 3.63 23.09
N LEU A 157 23.96 2.53 23.41
CA LEU A 157 22.62 2.19 22.92
C LEU A 157 21.61 3.34 23.07
N LYS A 158 21.75 4.13 24.13
CA LYS A 158 20.92 5.32 24.39
C LYS A 158 21.04 6.37 23.27
N ASP A 159 22.23 6.54 22.71
CA ASP A 159 22.47 7.55 21.67
C ASP A 159 21.94 7.06 20.31
N HIS A 160 22.06 5.76 20.04
CA HIS A 160 21.40 5.14 18.90
C HIS A 160 19.88 5.31 18.95
N TYR A 161 19.29 5.06 20.11
CA TYR A 161 17.85 5.24 20.30
C TYR A 161 17.40 6.70 20.12
N ARG A 162 18.18 7.66 20.60
CA ARG A 162 17.91 9.10 20.39
C ARG A 162 17.95 9.47 18.92
N SER A 163 18.94 8.97 18.20
CA SER A 163 19.08 9.17 16.75
C SER A 163 17.90 8.58 16.00
N LEU A 164 17.49 7.34 16.31
CA LEU A 164 16.31 6.70 15.74
C LEU A 164 15.02 7.48 16.01
N ARG A 165 14.81 7.95 17.23
CA ARG A 165 13.65 8.80 17.55
C ARG A 165 13.58 10.05 16.68
N THR A 166 14.73 10.66 16.40
CA THR A 166 14.81 11.84 15.53
C THR A 166 14.45 11.46 14.08
N ILE A 167 14.97 10.34 13.58
CA ILE A 167 14.65 9.82 12.25
C ILE A 167 13.14 9.54 12.15
N TRP A 168 12.58 8.78 13.07
CA TRP A 168 11.14 8.43 13.06
C TRP A 168 10.25 9.68 13.13
N ARG A 169 10.60 10.65 13.98
CA ARG A 169 9.86 11.91 14.04
C ARG A 169 9.89 12.66 12.70
N ASN A 170 11.06 12.78 12.10
CA ASN A 170 11.21 13.48 10.82
C ASN A 170 10.45 12.77 9.70
N THR A 171 10.55 11.44 9.63
CA THR A 171 9.83 10.61 8.67
C THR A 171 8.30 10.75 8.85
N THR A 172 7.82 10.74 10.10
CA THR A 172 6.38 10.93 10.39
C THR A 172 5.90 12.32 9.94
N LEU A 173 6.67 13.37 10.22
CA LEU A 173 6.35 14.73 9.79
C LEU A 173 6.39 14.90 8.27
N GLU A 174 7.36 14.27 7.60
CA GLU A 174 7.43 14.23 6.14
C GLU A 174 6.20 13.53 5.57
N MET A 175 5.86 12.34 6.07
CA MET A 175 4.69 11.58 5.64
C MET A 175 3.40 12.40 5.79
N GLN A 176 3.22 13.06 6.94
CA GLN A 176 2.06 13.91 7.20
C GLN A 176 1.96 15.06 6.18
N ARG A 177 3.07 15.74 5.86
CA ARG A 177 3.11 16.82 4.86
C ARG A 177 2.76 16.34 3.45
N LEU A 178 3.29 15.17 3.08
CA LEU A 178 3.04 14.60 1.76
C LEU A 178 1.58 14.13 1.63
N GLU A 179 1.02 13.48 2.66
CA GLU A 179 -0.40 13.10 2.67
C GLU A 179 -1.32 14.33 2.63
N GLU A 180 -0.97 15.40 3.32
CA GLU A 180 -1.72 16.66 3.27
C GLU A 180 -1.64 17.29 1.87
N LYS A 181 -0.45 17.30 1.25
CA LYS A 181 -0.29 17.77 -0.13
C LYS A 181 -1.14 16.94 -1.10
N ASN A 182 -1.14 15.60 -0.96
CA ASN A 182 -2.01 14.73 -1.74
C ASN A 182 -3.50 15.04 -1.55
N ASN A 183 -3.94 15.27 -0.31
CA ASN A 183 -5.34 15.62 -0.04
C ASN A 183 -5.77 16.91 -0.75
N ARG A 184 -4.91 17.94 -0.77
CA ARG A 184 -5.22 19.24 -1.41
C ARG A 184 -5.43 19.12 -2.91
N ILE A 185 -4.67 18.27 -3.59
CA ILE A 185 -4.81 18.03 -5.04
C ILE A 185 -6.24 17.59 -5.42
N PHE A 186 -6.97 16.96 -4.51
CA PHE A 186 -8.30 16.39 -4.78
C PHE A 186 -9.44 17.12 -4.05
N ILE A 187 -9.17 18.22 -3.38
CA ILE A 187 -10.17 19.05 -2.68
C ILE A 187 -10.28 20.44 -3.32
N GLU A 188 -9.19 20.96 -3.83
CA GLU A 188 -9.11 22.23 -4.60
C GLU A 188 -9.47 22.01 -6.09
#